data_7ebaa2bf98251e406d2886b41a129de6
#
_entry.id   7ebaa2bf98251e406d2886b41a129de6
#
_cell.length_a   1.000
_cell.length_b   1.000
_cell.length_c   1.000
_cell.angle_alpha   90.00
_cell.angle_beta   90.00
_cell.angle_gamma   90.00
#
_symmetry.space_group_name_H-M   'P 1'
#
loop_
_entity.id
_entity.type
_entity.pdbx_description
1 polymer ?
#
loop_
_entity_poly.entity_id
_entity_poly.type
_entity_poly.pdbx_seq_one_letter_code
_entity_poly.pdbx_strand_id
1 'polypeptide(L)'
;MSSFGKTNAKMAPSSKKATFEDVAGADEEKEELKEIVDFLRDNKKYTEIGARIPKGVLLLGPPGTGKTLLARAVAGEAKVPFFSISGSDFVEMFVGVGASRVRDLFEQAKKNAPAIIFIDEIDAVGRQRGAGLGGGHDEREQTLNQLLVEMDGFEDNDSVIVMAATNRRDILDPALLRPGRFDRQILVGYPDVKGREAILKVHTRNKPLAPDVDLETIAKSTVGFTGADIENLVNEASLLAARKNKKAITKDELEEASIKVVAGPEKKSKVITEDEKKLTAYHEGGHALCTYYSKSQDKVHQVSIIPRGQAGGFTMSLPVKDKSYVSKNEMYENIVVLLGGRVAEKLILDDISTGASNDLERATSTARNMVTRYGFSDNLGPVVYGQGDHEVFLGRDYTNTPSYSDNVAAEIDNEIRTLIESAFTDAEKILNEHMAVSYTHLTLPTIA
;
A
#
# COMPACT_ATOMS: atom_id res chain seq x y z
N MET A 1 6.60 22.19 38.16
CA MET A 1 7.19 20.89 37.73
C MET A 1 6.13 19.82 37.46
N SER A 2 5.01 20.10 36.77
CA SER A 2 3.89 19.13 36.71
C SER A 2 3.34 18.82 35.30
N SER A 3 4.08 19.09 34.22
CA SER A 3 3.57 18.80 32.87
C SER A 3 4.36 17.77 32.06
N PHE A 4 5.51 17.32 32.53
CA PHE A 4 6.41 16.45 31.76
C PHE A 4 5.95 14.97 31.62
N GLY A 5 5.01 14.52 32.43
CA GLY A 5 4.49 13.14 32.42
C GLY A 5 3.03 13.00 31.99
N LYS A 6 2.39 14.09 31.58
CA LYS A 6 0.99 14.03 31.13
C LYS A 6 0.92 13.63 29.67
N THR A 7 -0.08 12.79 29.36
CA THR A 7 -0.34 12.39 27.97
C THR A 7 -0.76 13.57 27.11
N ASN A 8 -0.27 13.59 25.86
CA ASN A 8 -0.76 14.48 24.81
C ASN A 8 -1.95 13.88 24.05
N ALA A 9 -2.54 12.80 24.56
CA ALA A 9 -3.66 12.14 23.89
C ALA A 9 -4.79 13.14 23.65
N LYS A 10 -5.25 13.20 22.42
CA LYS A 10 -6.36 14.05 22.00
C LYS A 10 -7.65 13.28 22.20
N MET A 11 -8.49 13.75 23.11
CA MET A 11 -9.88 13.32 23.14
C MET A 11 -10.57 13.95 21.92
N ALA A 12 -11.10 13.12 21.01
CA ALA A 12 -11.79 13.62 19.83
C ALA A 12 -13.03 14.45 20.26
N PRO A 13 -13.16 15.70 19.79
CA PRO A 13 -14.33 16.51 20.09
C PRO A 13 -15.60 15.80 19.60
N SER A 14 -16.65 15.84 20.39
CA SER A 14 -17.93 15.15 20.15
C SER A 14 -18.71 15.64 18.92
N SER A 15 -18.27 16.71 18.26
CA SER A 15 -19.03 17.41 17.22
C SER A 15 -18.98 16.80 15.81
N LYS A 16 -18.07 15.85 15.53
CA LYS A 16 -18.04 15.07 14.28
C LYS A 16 -17.49 13.66 14.57
N LYS A 17 -18.35 12.81 15.11
CA LYS A 17 -17.98 11.40 15.28
C LYS A 17 -18.15 10.70 13.93
N ALA A 18 -17.06 10.17 13.39
CA ALA A 18 -17.10 9.26 12.26
C ALA A 18 -17.90 8.00 12.63
N THR A 19 -18.70 7.50 11.71
CA THR A 19 -19.47 6.26 11.85
C THR A 19 -19.10 5.28 10.75
N PHE A 20 -19.62 4.06 10.77
CA PHE A 20 -19.40 3.10 9.69
C PHE A 20 -19.95 3.56 8.33
N GLU A 21 -20.85 4.52 8.30
CA GLU A 21 -21.31 5.16 7.06
C GLU A 21 -20.23 6.03 6.40
N ASP A 22 -19.30 6.55 7.20
CA ASP A 22 -18.16 7.34 6.70
C ASP A 22 -17.01 6.46 6.23
N VAL A 23 -17.03 5.17 6.57
CA VAL A 23 -16.05 4.16 6.11
C VAL A 23 -16.63 3.44 4.91
N ALA A 24 -16.18 3.82 3.74
CA ALA A 24 -16.57 3.16 2.50
C ALA A 24 -15.71 1.92 2.25
N GLY A 25 -16.33 0.84 1.79
CA GLY A 25 -15.67 -0.46 1.68
C GLY A 25 -15.40 -1.07 3.06
N ALA A 26 -14.45 -2.01 3.13
CA ALA A 26 -14.06 -2.70 4.37
C ALA A 26 -15.26 -3.35 5.10
N ASP A 27 -16.15 -3.99 4.34
CA ASP A 27 -17.42 -4.51 4.88
C ASP A 27 -17.17 -5.68 5.83
N GLU A 28 -16.20 -6.55 5.53
CA GLU A 28 -15.77 -7.65 6.38
C GLU A 28 -15.15 -7.14 7.68
N GLU A 29 -14.27 -6.15 7.61
CA GLU A 29 -13.63 -5.53 8.77
C GLU A 29 -14.66 -4.81 9.66
N LYS A 30 -15.64 -4.14 9.05
CA LYS A 30 -16.76 -3.53 9.78
C LYS A 30 -17.60 -4.58 10.50
N GLU A 31 -17.88 -5.72 9.87
CA GLU A 31 -18.65 -6.81 10.48
C GLU A 31 -17.91 -7.39 11.69
N GLU A 32 -16.61 -7.65 11.58
CA GLU A 32 -15.79 -8.10 12.72
C GLU A 32 -15.75 -7.09 13.88
N LEU A 33 -15.80 -5.80 13.56
CA LEU A 33 -15.80 -4.75 14.57
C LEU A 33 -17.15 -4.46 15.20
N LYS A 34 -18.26 -4.92 14.63
CA LYS A 34 -19.60 -4.78 15.21
C LYS A 34 -19.70 -5.40 16.59
N GLU A 35 -19.04 -6.55 16.82
CA GLU A 35 -19.01 -7.16 18.15
C GLU A 35 -18.38 -6.24 19.20
N ILE A 36 -17.33 -5.51 18.83
CA ILE A 36 -16.69 -4.53 19.71
C ILE A 36 -17.63 -3.37 20.01
N VAL A 37 -18.33 -2.88 19.00
CA VAL A 37 -19.35 -1.82 19.16
C VAL A 37 -20.47 -2.27 20.10
N ASP A 38 -20.98 -3.47 19.91
CA ASP A 38 -22.07 -4.04 20.72
C ASP A 38 -21.62 -4.24 22.17
N PHE A 39 -20.42 -4.73 22.40
CA PHE A 39 -19.85 -4.86 23.74
C PHE A 39 -19.72 -3.50 24.44
N LEU A 40 -19.21 -2.49 23.76
CA LEU A 40 -19.05 -1.15 24.34
C LEU A 40 -20.40 -0.48 24.66
N ARG A 41 -21.47 -0.86 23.93
CA ARG A 41 -22.83 -0.38 24.17
C ARG A 41 -23.51 -1.11 25.32
N ASP A 42 -23.35 -2.43 25.37
CA ASP A 42 -23.97 -3.30 26.38
C ASP A 42 -23.07 -4.48 26.70
N ASN A 43 -22.20 -4.30 27.70
CA ASN A 43 -21.27 -5.34 28.13
C ASN A 43 -21.95 -6.46 28.93
N LYS A 44 -23.12 -6.21 29.55
CA LYS A 44 -23.82 -7.18 30.41
C LYS A 44 -24.21 -8.42 29.64
N LYS A 45 -24.71 -8.27 28.42
CA LYS A 45 -25.06 -9.37 27.53
C LYS A 45 -23.96 -10.41 27.35
N TYR A 46 -22.71 -9.95 27.31
CA TYR A 46 -21.55 -10.83 27.11
C TYR A 46 -21.05 -11.42 28.43
N THR A 47 -21.01 -10.63 29.50
CA THR A 47 -20.55 -11.10 30.82
C THR A 47 -21.49 -12.11 31.46
N GLU A 48 -22.80 -12.00 31.25
CA GLU A 48 -23.81 -12.95 31.75
C GLU A 48 -23.66 -14.35 31.15
N ILE A 49 -23.16 -14.46 29.90
CA ILE A 49 -22.91 -15.73 29.21
C ILE A 49 -21.50 -16.24 29.51
N GLY A 50 -20.65 -15.44 30.16
CA GLY A 50 -19.25 -15.76 30.42
C GLY A 50 -18.33 -15.59 29.21
N ALA A 51 -18.76 -14.83 28.19
CA ALA A 51 -17.94 -14.50 27.03
C ALA A 51 -16.81 -13.53 27.40
N ARG A 52 -15.61 -13.82 26.92
CA ARG A 52 -14.47 -12.93 27.04
C ARG A 52 -14.33 -12.09 25.79
N ILE A 53 -14.40 -10.78 25.95
CA ILE A 53 -14.20 -9.85 24.83
C ILE A 53 -12.71 -9.57 24.68
N PRO A 54 -12.21 -9.42 23.44
CA PRO A 54 -10.84 -9.02 23.19
C PRO A 54 -10.53 -7.68 23.87
N LYS A 55 -9.47 -7.63 24.69
CA LYS A 55 -9.00 -6.39 25.32
C LYS A 55 -8.31 -5.48 24.31
N GLY A 56 -7.71 -6.08 23.29
CA GLY A 56 -6.97 -5.37 22.27
C GLY A 56 -7.29 -5.84 20.86
N VAL A 57 -7.41 -4.87 19.95
CA VAL A 57 -7.62 -5.08 18.51
C VAL A 57 -6.49 -4.42 17.74
N LEU A 58 -5.78 -5.20 16.94
CA LEU A 58 -4.70 -4.71 16.10
C LEU A 58 -5.18 -4.61 14.64
N LEU A 59 -5.18 -3.39 14.10
CA LEU A 59 -5.45 -3.12 12.70
C LEU A 59 -4.14 -3.16 11.90
N LEU A 60 -4.05 -4.10 10.98
CA LEU A 60 -2.88 -4.35 10.14
C LEU A 60 -3.16 -3.94 8.72
N GLY A 61 -2.18 -3.45 8.01
CA GLY A 61 -2.32 -3.21 6.57
C GLY A 61 -1.48 -2.05 6.04
N PRO A 62 -1.45 -1.87 4.71
CA PRO A 62 -0.69 -0.79 4.08
C PRO A 62 -1.08 0.60 4.58
N PRO A 63 -0.20 1.60 4.47
CA PRO A 63 -0.56 2.99 4.80
C PRO A 63 -1.69 3.48 3.89
N GLY A 64 -2.54 4.37 4.40
CA GLY A 64 -3.62 4.98 3.63
C GLY A 64 -4.87 4.11 3.43
N THR A 65 -4.94 2.90 4.00
CA THR A 65 -6.11 2.01 3.88
C THR A 65 -7.26 2.35 4.83
N GLY A 66 -7.13 3.38 5.67
CA GLY A 66 -8.22 3.87 6.52
C GLY A 66 -8.27 3.28 7.92
N LYS A 67 -7.19 2.65 8.42
CA LYS A 67 -7.13 2.04 9.78
C LYS A 67 -7.56 3.00 10.88
N THR A 68 -7.03 4.21 10.88
CA THR A 68 -7.36 5.26 11.86
C THR A 68 -8.82 5.71 11.76
N LEU A 69 -9.35 5.84 10.53
CA LEU A 69 -10.76 6.16 10.30
C LEU A 69 -11.68 5.06 10.81
N LEU A 70 -11.32 3.81 10.56
CA LEU A 70 -12.07 2.65 11.02
C LEU A 70 -12.14 2.59 12.56
N ALA A 71 -11.02 2.84 13.26
CA ALA A 71 -11.00 2.91 14.73
C ALA A 71 -11.90 4.04 15.27
N ARG A 72 -11.87 5.22 14.63
CA ARG A 72 -12.77 6.34 14.97
C ARG A 72 -14.23 5.98 14.75
N ALA A 73 -14.52 5.26 13.66
CA ALA A 73 -15.88 4.84 13.35
C ALA A 73 -16.44 3.87 14.39
N VAL A 74 -15.62 2.95 14.91
CA VAL A 74 -16.01 2.07 16.02
C VAL A 74 -16.43 2.90 17.25
N ALA A 75 -15.63 3.89 17.63
CA ALA A 75 -15.96 4.76 18.77
C ALA A 75 -17.22 5.59 18.52
N GLY A 76 -17.41 6.09 17.30
CA GLY A 76 -18.60 6.84 16.90
C GLY A 76 -19.85 5.98 16.92
N GLU A 77 -19.79 4.76 16.39
CA GLU A 77 -20.88 3.80 16.45
C GLU A 77 -21.24 3.40 17.90
N ALA A 78 -20.23 3.14 18.72
CA ALA A 78 -20.44 2.80 20.14
C ALA A 78 -20.83 4.02 20.99
N LYS A 79 -20.68 5.24 20.48
CA LYS A 79 -20.91 6.51 21.18
C LYS A 79 -20.06 6.66 22.46
N VAL A 80 -18.83 6.18 22.41
CA VAL A 80 -17.89 6.24 23.53
C VAL A 80 -16.77 7.26 23.26
N PRO A 81 -16.07 7.73 24.31
CA PRO A 81 -14.86 8.54 24.17
C PRO A 81 -13.76 7.81 23.40
N PHE A 82 -13.02 8.58 22.58
CA PHE A 82 -11.91 8.10 21.77
C PHE A 82 -10.64 8.88 22.11
N PHE A 83 -9.67 8.18 22.70
CA PHE A 83 -8.38 8.71 23.08
C PHE A 83 -7.35 8.27 22.05
N SER A 84 -6.87 9.20 21.21
CA SER A 84 -5.92 8.91 20.14
C SER A 84 -4.55 9.46 20.43
N ILE A 85 -3.53 8.64 20.25
CA ILE A 85 -2.12 8.98 20.38
C ILE A 85 -1.30 8.27 19.30
N SER A 86 -0.17 8.86 18.89
CA SER A 86 0.81 8.17 18.06
C SER A 86 1.80 7.37 18.95
N GLY A 87 2.21 6.20 18.49
CA GLY A 87 3.28 5.44 19.16
C GLY A 87 4.57 6.24 19.29
N SER A 88 4.86 7.13 18.33
CA SER A 88 5.99 8.04 18.40
C SER A 88 5.93 9.05 19.56
N ASP A 89 4.72 9.41 20.02
CA ASP A 89 4.55 10.35 21.15
C ASP A 89 4.98 9.76 22.50
N PHE A 90 5.16 8.44 22.55
CA PHE A 90 5.70 7.77 23.73
C PHE A 90 7.22 7.68 23.75
N VAL A 91 7.88 7.92 22.59
CA VAL A 91 9.34 7.83 22.45
C VAL A 91 9.94 9.21 22.70
N GLU A 92 10.50 9.40 23.89
CA GLU A 92 11.17 10.65 24.28
C GLU A 92 12.65 10.39 24.60
N MET A 93 13.45 11.47 24.67
CA MET A 93 14.87 11.33 25.04
C MET A 93 15.10 11.08 26.54
N PHE A 94 14.08 11.24 27.38
CA PHE A 94 14.20 11.11 28.83
C PHE A 94 13.56 9.81 29.32
N VAL A 95 14.34 9.00 29.99
CA VAL A 95 13.93 7.69 30.55
C VAL A 95 12.72 7.84 31.49
N GLY A 96 11.70 7.03 31.27
CA GLY A 96 10.50 6.94 32.11
C GLY A 96 9.36 7.89 31.74
N VAL A 97 9.55 8.85 30.85
CA VAL A 97 8.48 9.78 30.42
C VAL A 97 7.43 9.03 29.58
N GLY A 98 7.85 8.16 28.67
CA GLY A 98 6.94 7.34 27.86
C GLY A 98 6.07 6.43 28.73
N ALA A 99 6.66 5.73 29.67
CA ALA A 99 5.92 4.87 30.62
C ALA A 99 4.91 5.66 31.47
N SER A 100 5.25 6.90 31.88
CA SER A 100 4.33 7.75 32.61
C SER A 100 3.15 8.21 31.75
N ARG A 101 3.39 8.52 30.47
CA ARG A 101 2.32 8.87 29.50
C ARG A 101 1.37 7.71 29.25
N VAL A 102 1.90 6.49 29.15
CA VAL A 102 1.07 5.28 29.02
C VAL A 102 0.15 5.16 30.22
N ARG A 103 0.67 5.23 31.44
CA ARG A 103 -0.16 5.17 32.67
C ARG A 103 -1.25 6.24 32.68
N ASP A 104 -0.90 7.49 32.44
CA ASP A 104 -1.85 8.61 32.40
C ASP A 104 -2.96 8.40 31.38
N LEU A 105 -2.61 7.93 30.18
CA LEU A 105 -3.58 7.60 29.14
C LEU A 105 -4.58 6.53 29.58
N PHE A 106 -4.10 5.43 30.15
CA PHE A 106 -4.94 4.33 30.61
C PHE A 106 -5.82 4.75 31.82
N GLU A 107 -5.30 5.54 32.71
CA GLU A 107 -6.10 6.12 33.82
C GLU A 107 -7.21 7.03 33.31
N GLN A 108 -6.92 7.89 32.32
CA GLN A 108 -7.92 8.77 31.72
C GLN A 108 -9.00 7.96 31.03
N ALA A 109 -8.65 6.91 30.30
CA ALA A 109 -9.62 6.04 29.64
C ALA A 109 -10.50 5.30 30.66
N LYS A 110 -9.92 4.74 31.75
CA LYS A 110 -10.67 4.07 32.81
C LYS A 110 -11.66 5.01 33.49
N LYS A 111 -11.26 6.26 33.78
CA LYS A 111 -12.14 7.28 34.37
C LYS A 111 -13.33 7.66 33.46
N ASN A 112 -13.20 7.45 32.15
CA ASN A 112 -14.23 7.78 31.16
C ASN A 112 -14.81 6.52 30.50
N ALA A 113 -14.67 5.36 31.12
CA ALA A 113 -15.21 4.10 30.60
C ALA A 113 -16.77 4.15 30.49
N PRO A 114 -17.37 3.51 29.46
CA PRO A 114 -16.70 2.79 28.38
C PRO A 114 -15.96 3.72 27.41
N ALA A 115 -14.77 3.32 26.94
CA ALA A 115 -13.89 4.14 26.12
C ALA A 115 -13.02 3.30 25.17
N ILE A 116 -12.50 3.94 24.13
CA ILE A 116 -11.47 3.36 23.24
C ILE A 116 -10.19 4.15 23.37
N ILE A 117 -9.08 3.44 23.59
CA ILE A 117 -7.72 3.94 23.39
C ILE A 117 -7.27 3.53 21.99
N PHE A 118 -6.78 4.47 21.20
CA PHE A 118 -6.21 4.18 19.90
C PHE A 118 -4.76 4.62 19.82
N ILE A 119 -3.88 3.67 19.50
CA ILE A 119 -2.44 3.89 19.34
C ILE A 119 -2.11 3.68 17.88
N ASP A 120 -1.86 4.79 17.17
CA ASP A 120 -1.40 4.73 15.77
C ASP A 120 0.10 4.45 15.74
N GLU A 121 0.58 3.81 14.69
CA GLU A 121 2.00 3.48 14.51
C GLU A 121 2.60 2.78 15.75
N ILE A 122 1.92 1.76 16.26
CA ILE A 122 2.34 1.05 17.49
C ILE A 122 3.75 0.46 17.37
N ASP A 123 4.22 0.19 16.17
CA ASP A 123 5.56 -0.30 15.87
C ASP A 123 6.67 0.67 16.31
N ALA A 124 6.37 1.96 16.51
CA ALA A 124 7.33 2.91 17.10
C ALA A 124 7.76 2.51 18.52
N VAL A 125 6.84 1.91 19.29
CA VAL A 125 7.06 1.45 20.68
C VAL A 125 7.20 -0.05 20.76
N GLY A 126 6.39 -0.76 19.98
CA GLY A 126 6.20 -2.21 20.04
C GLY A 126 7.19 -3.03 19.22
N ARG A 127 8.32 -2.46 18.81
CA ARG A 127 9.33 -3.17 18.01
C ARG A 127 10.05 -4.24 18.83
N GLN A 128 10.38 -5.36 18.18
CA GLN A 128 11.18 -6.44 18.78
C GLN A 128 12.49 -5.94 19.38
N ARG A 129 12.88 -6.54 20.50
CA ARG A 129 14.13 -6.26 21.22
C ARG A 129 15.32 -6.62 20.34
N GLY A 130 16.12 -5.63 19.94
CA GLY A 130 17.35 -5.83 19.21
C GLY A 130 18.56 -5.73 20.17
N ALA A 131 19.61 -6.51 19.92
CA ALA A 131 20.88 -6.39 20.62
C ALA A 131 21.63 -5.12 20.15
N GLY A 132 21.14 -3.93 20.47
CA GLY A 132 21.74 -2.64 20.14
C GLY A 132 22.25 -1.93 21.40
N LEU A 133 23.50 -1.52 21.40
CA LEU A 133 24.14 -0.70 22.44
C LEU A 133 23.77 0.77 22.22
N GLY A 134 22.78 1.30 23.01
CA GLY A 134 22.46 2.73 23.01
C GLY A 134 21.26 3.09 23.87
N GLY A 135 21.31 4.20 24.62
CA GLY A 135 20.36 4.63 25.65
C GLY A 135 18.91 4.91 25.20
N GLY A 136 18.63 4.92 23.88
CA GLY A 136 17.27 5.02 23.36
C GLY A 136 16.51 3.68 23.32
N HIS A 137 17.18 2.57 23.58
CA HIS A 137 16.55 1.25 23.66
C HIS A 137 15.89 1.02 25.01
N ASP A 138 16.48 1.48 26.09
CA ASP A 138 15.97 1.28 27.45
C ASP A 138 14.62 1.97 27.66
N GLU A 139 14.42 3.13 27.05
CA GLU A 139 13.16 3.87 27.18
C GLU A 139 12.02 3.21 26.42
N ARG A 140 12.26 2.78 25.18
CA ARG A 140 11.26 2.04 24.40
C ARG A 140 10.85 0.76 25.09
N GLU A 141 11.81 0.03 25.65
CA GLU A 141 11.54 -1.21 26.36
C GLU A 141 10.74 -0.96 27.63
N GLN A 142 11.05 0.09 28.40
CA GLN A 142 10.27 0.48 29.56
C GLN A 142 8.85 0.89 29.19
N THR A 143 8.69 1.63 28.11
CA THR A 143 7.39 2.07 27.61
C THR A 143 6.56 0.87 27.12
N LEU A 144 7.17 -0.04 26.36
CA LEU A 144 6.52 -1.28 25.94
C LEU A 144 6.09 -2.13 27.14
N ASN A 145 6.99 -2.32 28.11
CA ASN A 145 6.68 -3.09 29.31
C ASN A 145 5.52 -2.45 30.09
N GLN A 146 5.49 -1.11 30.20
CA GLN A 146 4.37 -0.41 30.83
C GLN A 146 3.06 -0.62 30.08
N LEU A 147 3.08 -0.56 28.73
CA LEU A 147 1.91 -0.84 27.92
C LEU A 147 1.38 -2.26 28.16
N LEU A 148 2.26 -3.24 28.21
CA LEU A 148 1.90 -4.63 28.51
C LEU A 148 1.29 -4.77 29.90
N VAL A 149 1.88 -4.11 30.92
CA VAL A 149 1.36 -4.10 32.32
C VAL A 149 -0.03 -3.48 32.37
N GLU A 150 -0.26 -2.35 31.70
CA GLU A 150 -1.58 -1.70 31.67
C GLU A 150 -2.64 -2.57 30.99
N MET A 151 -2.28 -3.23 29.88
CA MET A 151 -3.19 -4.14 29.18
C MET A 151 -3.50 -5.39 30.01
N ASP A 152 -2.51 -5.96 30.68
CA ASP A 152 -2.70 -7.12 31.57
C ASP A 152 -3.52 -6.74 32.82
N GLY A 153 -3.43 -5.48 33.26
CA GLY A 153 -4.14 -4.93 34.41
C GLY A 153 -5.60 -4.54 34.16
N PHE A 154 -6.14 -4.78 32.97
CA PHE A 154 -7.58 -4.62 32.75
C PHE A 154 -8.38 -5.76 33.38
N GLU A 155 -9.34 -5.37 34.24
CA GLU A 155 -10.36 -6.30 34.74
C GLU A 155 -11.45 -6.51 33.66
N ASP A 156 -12.18 -7.61 33.76
CA ASP A 156 -13.24 -7.95 32.75
C ASP A 156 -14.39 -6.91 32.73
N ASN A 157 -14.45 -6.03 33.71
CA ASN A 157 -15.46 -4.98 33.83
C ASN A 157 -15.00 -3.58 33.43
N ASP A 158 -13.74 -3.40 33.05
CA ASP A 158 -13.19 -2.06 32.78
C ASP A 158 -13.80 -1.37 31.56
N SER A 159 -14.47 -2.10 30.67
CA SER A 159 -15.16 -1.59 29.46
C SER A 159 -14.29 -0.63 28.62
N VAL A 160 -12.98 -0.85 28.62
CA VAL A 160 -12.01 -0.13 27.81
C VAL A 160 -11.40 -1.08 26.80
N ILE A 161 -11.43 -0.70 25.54
CA ILE A 161 -10.81 -1.44 24.44
C ILE A 161 -9.59 -0.67 23.95
N VAL A 162 -8.48 -1.36 23.78
CA VAL A 162 -7.27 -0.80 23.17
C VAL A 162 -7.25 -1.21 21.71
N MET A 163 -7.31 -0.25 20.80
CA MET A 163 -7.09 -0.47 19.38
C MET A 163 -5.71 0.07 19.01
N ALA A 164 -5.01 -0.62 18.15
CA ALA A 164 -3.73 -0.14 17.63
C ALA A 164 -3.66 -0.35 16.11
N ALA A 165 -2.85 0.43 15.44
CA ALA A 165 -2.60 0.30 14.01
C ALA A 165 -1.11 0.20 13.72
N THR A 166 -0.76 -0.63 12.73
CA THR A 166 0.59 -0.71 12.19
C THR A 166 0.57 -1.13 10.72
N ASN A 167 1.57 -0.68 9.98
CA ASN A 167 1.84 -1.15 8.63
C ASN A 167 2.79 -2.36 8.62
N ARG A 168 3.39 -2.68 9.76
CA ARG A 168 4.49 -3.64 9.89
C ARG A 168 4.29 -4.60 11.05
N ARG A 169 3.55 -5.68 10.79
CA ARG A 169 3.38 -6.76 11.79
C ARG A 169 4.70 -7.49 12.09
N ASP A 170 5.55 -7.60 11.09
CA ASP A 170 6.80 -8.36 11.11
C ASP A 170 7.80 -7.89 12.17
N ILE A 171 7.75 -6.61 12.54
CA ILE A 171 8.67 -6.02 13.52
C ILE A 171 8.11 -5.91 14.94
N LEU A 172 6.83 -6.26 15.14
CA LEU A 172 6.22 -6.18 16.46
C LEU A 172 6.76 -7.25 17.41
N ASP A 173 6.94 -6.87 18.68
CA ASP A 173 7.29 -7.80 19.74
C ASP A 173 6.18 -8.84 19.91
N PRO A 174 6.49 -10.15 19.86
CA PRO A 174 5.50 -11.21 20.03
C PRO A 174 4.70 -11.12 21.34
N ALA A 175 5.25 -10.46 22.37
CA ALA A 175 4.55 -10.24 23.61
C ALA A 175 3.27 -9.42 23.47
N LEU A 176 3.21 -8.50 22.49
CA LEU A 176 2.00 -7.72 22.17
C LEU A 176 0.87 -8.58 21.58
N LEU A 177 1.22 -9.67 20.92
CA LEU A 177 0.27 -10.54 20.20
C LEU A 177 -0.23 -11.72 21.02
N ARG A 178 0.15 -11.79 22.31
CA ARG A 178 -0.29 -12.85 23.21
C ARG A 178 -1.77 -12.68 23.60
N PRO A 179 -2.48 -13.80 23.89
CA PRO A 179 -3.85 -13.74 24.41
C PRO A 179 -3.99 -12.79 25.61
N GLY A 180 -5.07 -12.00 25.61
CA GLY A 180 -5.30 -10.98 26.63
C GLY A 180 -4.68 -9.59 26.33
N ARG A 181 -3.97 -9.46 25.20
CA ARG A 181 -3.39 -8.22 24.71
C ARG A 181 -4.00 -7.91 23.33
N PHE A 182 -3.21 -7.78 22.26
CA PHE A 182 -3.74 -7.64 20.90
C PHE A 182 -4.05 -9.04 20.30
N ASP A 183 -5.02 -9.68 20.86
CA ASP A 183 -5.44 -11.03 20.51
C ASP A 183 -6.38 -11.08 19.28
N ARG A 184 -7.03 -9.99 18.96
CA ARG A 184 -7.77 -9.84 17.70
C ARG A 184 -6.95 -9.01 16.69
N GLN A 185 -6.70 -9.58 15.52
CA GLN A 185 -5.95 -8.96 14.45
C GLN A 185 -6.84 -8.86 13.22
N ILE A 186 -7.03 -7.63 12.71
CA ILE A 186 -7.87 -7.36 11.55
C ILE A 186 -7.00 -6.78 10.44
N LEU A 187 -7.00 -7.45 9.30
CA LEU A 187 -6.23 -7.01 8.13
C LEU A 187 -7.09 -6.04 7.30
N VAL A 188 -6.67 -4.78 7.26
CA VAL A 188 -7.28 -3.73 6.43
C VAL A 188 -6.47 -3.61 5.14
N GLY A 189 -6.88 -4.36 4.13
CA GLY A 189 -6.19 -4.48 2.84
C GLY A 189 -6.46 -3.33 1.87
N TYR A 190 -5.94 -3.48 0.65
CA TYR A 190 -6.32 -2.61 -0.46
C TYR A 190 -7.80 -2.82 -0.80
N PRO A 191 -8.57 -1.75 -1.07
CA PRO A 191 -9.97 -1.89 -1.46
C PRO A 191 -10.08 -2.55 -2.84
N ASP A 192 -11.04 -3.44 -2.98
CA ASP A 192 -11.45 -4.00 -4.26
C ASP A 192 -12.17 -2.93 -5.13
N VAL A 193 -12.59 -3.30 -6.33
CA VAL A 193 -13.26 -2.37 -7.25
C VAL A 193 -14.53 -1.75 -6.64
N LYS A 194 -15.32 -2.54 -5.90
CA LYS A 194 -16.54 -2.05 -5.22
C LYS A 194 -16.19 -1.11 -4.07
N GLY A 195 -15.17 -1.46 -3.29
CA GLY A 195 -14.65 -0.62 -2.23
C GLY A 195 -14.13 0.71 -2.76
N ARG A 196 -13.37 0.70 -3.86
CA ARG A 196 -12.88 1.94 -4.50
C ARG A 196 -14.02 2.82 -5.02
N GLU A 197 -15.04 2.22 -5.65
CA GLU A 197 -16.23 2.95 -6.08
C GLU A 197 -16.96 3.59 -4.90
N ALA A 198 -17.13 2.85 -3.80
CA ALA A 198 -17.74 3.37 -2.59
C ALA A 198 -16.93 4.53 -1.98
N ILE A 199 -15.59 4.40 -1.94
CA ILE A 199 -14.69 5.47 -1.48
C ILE A 199 -14.78 6.70 -2.39
N LEU A 200 -14.80 6.52 -3.71
CA LEU A 200 -15.01 7.61 -4.66
C LEU A 200 -16.35 8.35 -4.38
N LYS A 201 -17.43 7.62 -4.15
CA LYS A 201 -18.73 8.20 -3.80
C LYS A 201 -18.69 9.05 -2.53
N VAL A 202 -17.95 8.60 -1.52
CA VAL A 202 -17.78 9.38 -0.27
C VAL A 202 -17.03 10.68 -0.54
N HIS A 203 -15.91 10.63 -1.23
CA HIS A 203 -15.06 11.81 -1.48
C HIS A 203 -15.62 12.78 -2.53
N THR A 204 -16.57 12.34 -3.35
CA THR A 204 -17.26 13.19 -4.34
C THR A 204 -18.62 13.71 -3.87
N ARG A 205 -19.11 13.28 -2.71
CA ARG A 205 -20.47 13.61 -2.19
C ARG A 205 -20.79 15.11 -2.22
N ASN A 206 -19.82 15.95 -1.89
CA ASN A 206 -19.96 17.41 -1.81
C ASN A 206 -19.24 18.14 -2.97
N LYS A 207 -19.00 17.46 -4.08
CA LYS A 207 -18.30 18.03 -5.23
C LYS A 207 -19.20 17.99 -6.46
N PRO A 208 -19.22 19.06 -7.28
CA PRO A 208 -19.99 19.06 -8.50
C PRO A 208 -19.33 18.14 -9.53
N LEU A 209 -20.01 17.06 -9.90
CA LEU A 209 -19.60 16.16 -10.97
C LEU A 209 -20.39 16.45 -12.24
N ALA A 210 -19.72 16.41 -13.38
CA ALA A 210 -20.36 16.50 -14.69
C ALA A 210 -21.09 15.18 -15.03
N PRO A 211 -22.08 15.21 -15.93
CA PRO A 211 -22.86 14.03 -16.31
C PRO A 211 -22.06 12.91 -16.99
N ASP A 212 -20.88 13.21 -17.51
CA ASP A 212 -19.96 12.26 -18.18
C ASP A 212 -19.14 11.43 -17.20
N VAL A 213 -19.21 11.72 -15.90
CA VAL A 213 -18.45 11.02 -14.87
C VAL A 213 -19.13 9.71 -14.49
N ASP A 214 -18.43 8.61 -14.73
CA ASP A 214 -18.79 7.28 -14.26
C ASP A 214 -17.76 6.80 -13.22
N LEU A 215 -18.17 6.78 -11.94
CA LEU A 215 -17.31 6.40 -10.83
C LEU A 215 -16.92 4.91 -10.86
N GLU A 216 -17.74 4.04 -11.44
CA GLU A 216 -17.41 2.63 -11.63
C GLU A 216 -16.21 2.48 -12.57
N THR A 217 -16.21 3.20 -13.68
CA THR A 217 -15.09 3.21 -14.63
C THR A 217 -13.81 3.74 -13.97
N ILE A 218 -13.90 4.81 -13.17
CA ILE A 218 -12.74 5.33 -12.42
C ILE A 218 -12.27 4.31 -11.39
N ALA A 219 -13.16 3.61 -10.69
CA ALA A 219 -12.80 2.57 -9.74
C ALA A 219 -12.05 1.40 -10.41
N LYS A 220 -12.44 1.02 -11.62
CA LYS A 220 -11.74 0.00 -12.41
C LYS A 220 -10.33 0.45 -12.81
N SER A 221 -10.14 1.74 -13.09
CA SER A 221 -8.84 2.29 -13.51
C SER A 221 -7.87 2.58 -12.36
N THR A 222 -8.32 2.47 -11.11
CA THR A 222 -7.54 2.81 -9.91
C THR A 222 -7.13 1.57 -9.09
N VAL A 223 -6.84 0.46 -9.75
CA VAL A 223 -6.37 -0.75 -9.07
C VAL A 223 -5.10 -0.46 -8.26
N GLY A 224 -5.05 -0.97 -7.03
CA GLY A 224 -3.94 -0.73 -6.12
C GLY A 224 -3.97 0.61 -5.39
N PHE A 225 -4.97 1.46 -5.64
CA PHE A 225 -5.16 2.69 -4.88
C PHE A 225 -5.72 2.41 -3.50
N THR A 226 -5.17 3.09 -2.51
CA THR A 226 -5.71 3.14 -1.15
C THR A 226 -6.82 4.19 -1.05
N GLY A 227 -7.51 4.22 0.09
CA GLY A 227 -8.49 5.29 0.37
C GLY A 227 -7.86 6.68 0.32
N ALA A 228 -6.64 6.83 0.82
CA ALA A 228 -5.90 8.09 0.76
C ALA A 228 -5.50 8.49 -0.68
N ASP A 229 -5.14 7.53 -1.52
CA ASP A 229 -4.85 7.80 -2.93
C ASP A 229 -6.10 8.27 -3.68
N ILE A 230 -7.25 7.67 -3.40
CA ILE A 230 -8.54 8.06 -4.00
C ILE A 230 -8.97 9.44 -3.52
N GLU A 231 -8.81 9.76 -2.24
CA GLU A 231 -9.06 11.11 -1.71
C GLU A 231 -8.19 12.14 -2.43
N ASN A 232 -6.89 11.86 -2.56
CA ASN A 232 -5.95 12.72 -3.28
C ASN A 232 -6.33 12.85 -4.76
N LEU A 233 -6.69 11.77 -5.43
CA LEU A 233 -7.17 11.78 -6.82
C LEU A 233 -8.36 12.73 -7.00
N VAL A 234 -9.37 12.62 -6.17
CA VAL A 234 -10.57 13.48 -6.24
C VAL A 234 -10.23 14.94 -5.94
N ASN A 235 -9.31 15.19 -5.01
CA ASN A 235 -8.83 16.53 -4.71
C ASN A 235 -8.05 17.12 -5.89
N GLU A 236 -7.14 16.37 -6.49
CA GLU A 236 -6.37 16.80 -7.67
C GLU A 236 -7.28 17.07 -8.87
N ALA A 237 -8.29 16.24 -9.10
CA ALA A 237 -9.29 16.48 -10.15
C ALA A 237 -10.06 17.78 -9.90
N SER A 238 -10.41 18.08 -8.64
CA SER A 238 -11.05 19.34 -8.25
C SER A 238 -10.17 20.54 -8.53
N LEU A 239 -8.87 20.44 -8.21
CA LEU A 239 -7.89 21.50 -8.47
C LEU A 239 -7.70 21.73 -9.98
N LEU A 240 -7.67 20.65 -10.78
CA LEU A 240 -7.58 20.75 -12.24
C LEU A 240 -8.81 21.42 -12.84
N ALA A 241 -10.01 21.05 -12.40
CA ALA A 241 -11.25 21.67 -12.85
C ALA A 241 -11.27 23.19 -12.53
N ALA A 242 -10.85 23.55 -11.31
CA ALA A 242 -10.75 24.95 -10.90
C ALA A 242 -9.74 25.75 -11.73
N ARG A 243 -8.56 25.18 -12.03
CA ARG A 243 -7.55 25.83 -12.91
C ARG A 243 -8.06 26.07 -14.33
N LYS A 244 -8.91 25.16 -14.82
CA LYS A 244 -9.56 25.27 -16.15
C LYS A 244 -10.83 26.14 -16.12
N ASN A 245 -11.14 26.79 -15.00
CA ASN A 245 -12.37 27.57 -14.78
C ASN A 245 -13.66 26.76 -15.04
N LYS A 246 -13.65 25.44 -14.86
CA LYS A 246 -14.81 24.60 -14.98
C LYS A 246 -15.67 24.68 -13.70
N LYS A 247 -16.99 24.55 -13.85
CA LYS A 247 -17.95 24.54 -12.73
C LYS A 247 -18.20 23.15 -12.15
N ALA A 248 -17.73 22.11 -12.83
CA ALA A 248 -17.87 20.73 -12.41
C ALA A 248 -16.63 19.93 -12.84
N ILE A 249 -16.37 18.85 -12.11
CA ILE A 249 -15.31 17.90 -12.41
C ILE A 249 -15.81 16.98 -13.52
N THR A 250 -15.10 16.92 -14.65
CA THR A 250 -15.44 16.03 -15.75
C THR A 250 -14.60 14.74 -15.69
N LYS A 251 -14.93 13.79 -16.54
CA LYS A 251 -14.16 12.56 -16.72
C LYS A 251 -12.68 12.86 -17.00
N ASP A 252 -12.38 13.84 -17.84
CA ASP A 252 -11.01 14.20 -18.23
C ASP A 252 -10.16 14.62 -17.02
N GLU A 253 -10.72 15.42 -16.09
CA GLU A 253 -9.98 15.82 -14.88
C GLU A 253 -9.71 14.62 -13.95
N LEU A 254 -10.63 13.68 -13.86
CA LEU A 254 -10.44 12.47 -13.05
C LEU A 254 -9.40 11.54 -13.67
N GLU A 255 -9.41 11.36 -14.97
CA GLU A 255 -8.39 10.58 -15.69
C GLU A 255 -7.01 11.22 -15.57
N GLU A 256 -6.90 12.53 -15.81
CA GLU A 256 -5.66 13.28 -15.66
C GLU A 256 -5.13 13.23 -14.22
N ALA A 257 -6.00 13.38 -13.22
CA ALA A 257 -5.63 13.25 -11.82
C ALA A 257 -5.15 11.84 -11.45
N SER A 258 -5.79 10.80 -12.00
CA SER A 258 -5.37 9.42 -11.81
C SER A 258 -3.94 9.18 -12.32
N ILE A 259 -3.65 9.67 -13.54
CA ILE A 259 -2.32 9.60 -14.12
C ILE A 259 -1.31 10.38 -13.28
N LYS A 260 -1.69 11.58 -12.80
CA LYS A 260 -0.81 12.41 -11.97
C LYS A 260 -0.46 11.73 -10.63
N VAL A 261 -1.39 11.02 -10.02
CA VAL A 261 -1.14 10.29 -8.76
C VAL A 261 -0.15 9.13 -9.01
N VAL A 262 -0.27 8.43 -10.12
CA VAL A 262 0.60 7.28 -10.45
C VAL A 262 1.96 7.71 -11.00
N ALA A 263 1.98 8.57 -12.02
CA ALA A 263 3.17 8.93 -12.80
C ALA A 263 3.78 10.29 -12.44
N GLY A 264 3.11 11.05 -11.58
CA GLY A 264 3.53 12.40 -11.21
C GLY A 264 3.05 13.48 -12.21
N PRO A 265 3.36 14.75 -11.91
CA PRO A 265 2.94 15.88 -12.73
C PRO A 265 3.69 15.92 -14.07
N GLU A 266 3.02 16.47 -15.11
CA GLU A 266 3.64 16.72 -16.39
C GLU A 266 4.78 17.76 -16.29
N LYS A 267 5.89 17.47 -16.99
CA LYS A 267 7.03 18.38 -17.11
C LYS A 267 6.90 19.25 -18.39
N LYS A 268 5.96 20.18 -18.38
CA LYS A 268 5.69 21.05 -19.54
C LYS A 268 6.84 21.97 -19.95
N SER A 269 7.76 22.25 -19.03
CA SER A 269 8.93 23.13 -19.28
C SER A 269 10.14 22.40 -19.86
N LYS A 270 10.12 21.05 -19.93
CA LYS A 270 11.24 20.31 -20.48
C LYS A 270 11.22 20.43 -22.01
N VAL A 271 12.26 21.03 -22.57
CA VAL A 271 12.48 21.02 -24.03
C VAL A 271 12.94 19.60 -24.43
N ILE A 272 12.15 18.95 -25.24
CA ILE A 272 12.42 17.59 -25.73
C ILE A 272 12.81 17.72 -27.20
N THR A 273 13.94 17.14 -27.58
CA THR A 273 14.36 17.11 -28.98
C THR A 273 13.48 16.14 -29.79
N GLU A 274 13.44 16.31 -31.10
CA GLU A 274 12.68 15.41 -31.99
C GLU A 274 13.22 13.96 -31.92
N ASP A 275 14.52 13.79 -31.73
CA ASP A 275 15.14 12.48 -31.57
C ASP A 275 14.72 11.83 -30.23
N GLU A 276 14.65 12.59 -29.13
CA GLU A 276 14.13 12.07 -27.83
C GLU A 276 12.64 11.73 -27.92
N LYS A 277 11.82 12.52 -28.63
CA LYS A 277 10.41 12.19 -28.87
C LYS A 277 10.27 10.90 -29.64
N LYS A 278 11.05 10.74 -30.69
CA LYS A 278 11.08 9.54 -31.53
C LYS A 278 11.50 8.32 -30.71
N LEU A 279 12.58 8.43 -29.94
CA LEU A 279 13.06 7.38 -29.05
C LEU A 279 11.96 6.96 -28.08
N THR A 280 11.37 7.92 -27.36
CA THR A 280 10.30 7.66 -26.38
C THR A 280 9.07 7.04 -27.04
N ALA A 281 8.65 7.53 -28.21
CA ALA A 281 7.49 7.00 -28.91
C ALA A 281 7.65 5.53 -29.30
N TYR A 282 8.81 5.15 -29.82
CA TYR A 282 9.07 3.75 -30.14
C TYR A 282 9.24 2.87 -28.91
N HIS A 283 9.88 3.39 -27.87
CA HIS A 283 10.01 2.70 -26.60
C HIS A 283 8.64 2.36 -25.99
N GLU A 284 7.79 3.37 -25.81
CA GLU A 284 6.43 3.17 -25.28
C GLU A 284 5.54 2.36 -26.24
N GLY A 285 5.72 2.55 -27.55
CA GLY A 285 5.08 1.73 -28.56
C GLY A 285 5.47 0.25 -28.47
N GLY A 286 6.72 -0.04 -28.11
CA GLY A 286 7.20 -1.39 -27.85
C GLY A 286 6.48 -2.06 -26.68
N HIS A 287 6.35 -1.36 -25.56
CA HIS A 287 5.56 -1.83 -24.42
C HIS A 287 4.10 -2.07 -24.80
N ALA A 288 3.49 -1.14 -25.50
CA ALA A 288 2.09 -1.21 -25.91
C ALA A 288 1.81 -2.41 -26.84
N LEU A 289 2.67 -2.65 -27.83
CA LEU A 289 2.52 -3.78 -28.74
C LEU A 289 2.72 -5.11 -28.02
N CYS A 290 3.76 -5.25 -27.22
CA CYS A 290 3.97 -6.45 -26.43
C CYS A 290 2.79 -6.73 -25.48
N THR A 291 2.22 -5.70 -24.87
CA THR A 291 1.02 -5.82 -24.02
C THR A 291 -0.19 -6.28 -24.85
N TYR A 292 -0.42 -5.66 -26.00
CA TYR A 292 -1.59 -5.94 -26.82
C TYR A 292 -1.62 -7.37 -27.37
N TYR A 293 -0.45 -7.90 -27.76
CA TYR A 293 -0.32 -9.25 -28.30
C TYR A 293 -0.05 -10.32 -27.24
N SER A 294 0.15 -9.96 -25.98
CA SER A 294 0.21 -10.89 -24.87
C SER A 294 -1.20 -11.31 -24.42
N LYS A 295 -1.39 -12.61 -24.17
CA LYS A 295 -2.74 -13.17 -23.90
C LYS A 295 -3.23 -12.92 -22.47
N SER A 296 -2.33 -12.88 -21.52
CA SER A 296 -2.64 -12.79 -20.08
C SER A 296 -2.48 -11.37 -19.51
N GLN A 297 -1.99 -10.43 -20.32
CA GLN A 297 -1.79 -9.05 -19.89
C GLN A 297 -3.08 -8.23 -19.99
N ASP A 298 -3.19 -7.23 -19.13
CA ASP A 298 -4.32 -6.29 -19.16
C ASP A 298 -4.23 -5.38 -20.38
N LYS A 299 -5.39 -4.89 -20.85
CA LYS A 299 -5.48 -4.10 -22.08
C LYS A 299 -4.77 -2.75 -21.92
N VAL A 300 -4.04 -2.35 -22.96
CA VAL A 300 -3.48 -1.00 -23.06
C VAL A 300 -4.61 0.02 -23.02
N HIS A 301 -4.51 0.96 -22.12
CA HIS A 301 -5.45 2.07 -21.99
C HIS A 301 -4.91 3.35 -22.62
N GLN A 302 -3.66 3.67 -22.31
CA GLN A 302 -3.03 4.91 -22.76
C GLN A 302 -1.52 4.72 -22.96
N VAL A 303 -1.02 5.38 -24.02
CA VAL A 303 0.40 5.56 -24.27
C VAL A 303 0.67 7.06 -24.37
N SER A 304 1.70 7.54 -23.68
CA SER A 304 2.06 8.95 -23.68
C SER A 304 3.57 9.13 -23.79
N ILE A 305 3.96 10.08 -24.63
CA ILE A 305 5.36 10.52 -24.75
C ILE A 305 5.65 11.81 -23.98
N ILE A 306 4.66 12.29 -23.23
CA ILE A 306 4.82 13.48 -22.39
C ILE A 306 5.54 13.08 -21.10
N PRO A 307 6.69 13.70 -20.78
CA PRO A 307 7.43 13.38 -19.59
C PRO A 307 6.64 13.67 -18.31
N ARG A 308 6.67 12.71 -17.36
CA ARG A 308 6.08 12.84 -16.04
C ARG A 308 7.05 12.34 -14.98
N GLY A 309 7.17 13.05 -13.88
CA GLY A 309 8.09 12.65 -12.81
C GLY A 309 9.51 12.41 -13.34
N GLN A 310 10.02 11.20 -13.26
CA GLN A 310 11.32 10.79 -13.80
C GLN A 310 11.22 10.06 -15.16
N ALA A 311 10.00 9.73 -15.60
CA ALA A 311 9.78 9.02 -16.84
C ALA A 311 9.74 9.95 -18.05
N GLY A 312 10.30 9.52 -19.19
CA GLY A 312 10.24 10.23 -20.47
C GLY A 312 8.88 10.07 -21.17
N GLY A 313 8.20 8.97 -20.94
CA GLY A 313 6.87 8.62 -21.38
C GLY A 313 6.27 7.57 -20.45
N PHE A 314 5.12 7.04 -20.77
CA PHE A 314 4.54 5.90 -20.06
C PHE A 314 3.52 5.15 -20.91
N THR A 315 3.42 3.86 -20.67
CA THR A 315 2.36 2.99 -21.18
C THR A 315 1.55 2.47 -20.00
N MET A 316 0.25 2.74 -20.01
CA MET A 316 -0.67 2.34 -18.96
C MET A 316 -1.64 1.28 -19.46
N SER A 317 -1.77 0.20 -18.69
CA SER A 317 -2.79 -0.82 -18.88
C SER A 317 -3.83 -0.75 -17.78
N LEU A 318 -5.08 -1.07 -18.08
CA LEU A 318 -6.15 -1.13 -17.10
C LEU A 318 -6.53 -2.58 -16.83
N PRO A 319 -6.43 -3.03 -15.57
CA PRO A 319 -6.94 -4.33 -15.18
C PRO A 319 -8.46 -4.41 -15.39
N VAL A 320 -8.91 -5.50 -15.97
CA VAL A 320 -10.35 -5.76 -16.15
C VAL A 320 -10.99 -6.15 -14.82
N LYS A 321 -10.23 -6.77 -13.92
CA LYS A 321 -10.67 -7.23 -12.59
C LYS A 321 -9.48 -7.27 -11.62
N ASP A 322 -9.78 -7.16 -10.34
CA ASP A 322 -8.81 -7.43 -9.29
C ASP A 322 -8.45 -8.92 -9.29
N LYS A 323 -7.14 -9.22 -9.28
CA LYS A 323 -6.61 -10.58 -9.32
C LYS A 323 -6.03 -10.94 -7.96
N SER A 324 -6.42 -12.08 -7.43
CA SER A 324 -5.84 -12.62 -6.19
C SER A 324 -4.57 -13.44 -6.44
N TYR A 325 -4.40 -13.96 -7.65
CA TYR A 325 -3.27 -14.80 -8.05
C TYR A 325 -2.75 -14.40 -9.41
N VAL A 326 -1.43 -14.53 -9.60
CA VAL A 326 -0.73 -14.30 -10.86
C VAL A 326 -0.08 -15.62 -11.30
N SER A 327 -0.32 -16.03 -12.53
CA SER A 327 0.23 -17.29 -13.06
C SER A 327 1.68 -17.15 -13.51
N LYS A 328 2.39 -18.30 -13.64
CA LYS A 328 3.75 -18.37 -14.24
C LYS A 328 3.78 -17.69 -15.61
N ASN A 329 2.79 -17.97 -16.44
CA ASN A 329 2.72 -17.39 -17.79
C ASN A 329 2.48 -15.88 -17.77
N GLU A 330 1.64 -15.41 -16.87
CA GLU A 330 1.36 -13.98 -16.72
C GLU A 330 2.61 -13.20 -16.24
N MET A 331 3.38 -13.76 -15.31
CA MET A 331 4.65 -13.17 -14.89
C MET A 331 5.68 -13.17 -16.02
N TYR A 332 5.74 -14.24 -16.80
CA TYR A 332 6.63 -14.34 -17.95
C TYR A 332 6.25 -13.30 -19.04
N GLU A 333 4.98 -13.21 -19.42
CA GLU A 333 4.51 -12.19 -20.37
C GLU A 333 4.74 -10.76 -19.85
N ASN A 334 4.68 -10.53 -18.55
CA ASN A 334 5.06 -9.24 -17.96
C ASN A 334 6.54 -8.90 -18.22
N ILE A 335 7.44 -9.89 -18.14
CA ILE A 335 8.85 -9.69 -18.52
C ILE A 335 8.96 -9.33 -19.99
N VAL A 336 8.23 -10.01 -20.88
CA VAL A 336 8.19 -9.69 -22.33
C VAL A 336 7.76 -8.25 -22.56
N VAL A 337 6.71 -7.79 -21.88
CA VAL A 337 6.22 -6.41 -21.94
C VAL A 337 7.28 -5.42 -21.47
N LEU A 338 7.92 -5.68 -20.32
CA LEU A 338 8.97 -4.81 -19.77
C LEU A 338 10.18 -4.68 -20.72
N LEU A 339 10.50 -5.72 -21.46
CA LEU A 339 11.61 -5.70 -22.42
C LEU A 339 11.22 -5.04 -23.76
N GLY A 340 9.92 -4.90 -24.03
CA GLY A 340 9.39 -4.40 -25.31
C GLY A 340 9.92 -3.03 -25.72
N GLY A 341 10.08 -2.10 -24.77
CA GLY A 341 10.63 -0.78 -25.04
C GLY A 341 12.07 -0.84 -25.54
N ARG A 342 12.93 -1.59 -24.85
CA ARG A 342 14.35 -1.77 -25.24
C ARG A 342 14.51 -2.51 -26.57
N VAL A 343 13.66 -3.49 -26.81
CA VAL A 343 13.66 -4.23 -28.08
C VAL A 343 13.26 -3.31 -29.24
N ALA A 344 12.24 -2.45 -29.04
CA ALA A 344 11.82 -1.47 -30.04
C ALA A 344 12.94 -0.47 -30.37
N GLU A 345 13.67 0.03 -29.37
CA GLU A 345 14.84 0.88 -29.61
C GLU A 345 15.87 0.16 -30.49
N LYS A 346 16.25 -1.07 -30.13
CA LYS A 346 17.21 -1.87 -30.89
C LYS A 346 16.81 -2.09 -32.35
N LEU A 347 15.55 -2.46 -32.58
CA LEU A 347 15.07 -2.82 -33.92
C LEU A 347 14.91 -1.60 -34.83
N ILE A 348 14.55 -0.44 -34.31
CA ILE A 348 14.14 0.72 -35.08
C ILE A 348 15.24 1.77 -35.18
N LEU A 349 15.97 1.97 -34.07
CA LEU A 349 17.03 2.98 -33.99
C LEU A 349 18.43 2.40 -34.17
N ASP A 350 18.55 1.08 -34.27
CA ASP A 350 19.83 0.33 -34.31
C ASP A 350 20.77 0.73 -33.15
N ASP A 351 20.19 1.16 -32.05
CA ASP A 351 20.89 1.58 -30.82
C ASP A 351 20.01 1.31 -29.59
N ILE A 352 20.59 1.42 -28.40
CA ILE A 352 19.93 1.22 -27.13
C ILE A 352 20.29 2.35 -26.18
N SER A 353 19.30 2.80 -25.39
CA SER A 353 19.49 3.89 -24.45
C SER A 353 19.47 3.42 -23.00
N THR A 354 19.84 4.31 -22.07
CA THR A 354 19.70 4.12 -20.63
C THR A 354 18.26 4.23 -20.15
N GLY A 355 17.32 4.65 -21.00
CA GLY A 355 15.91 4.85 -20.65
C GLY A 355 15.23 3.59 -20.16
N ALA A 356 15.66 2.42 -20.62
CA ALA A 356 15.12 1.12 -20.22
C ALA A 356 15.69 0.57 -18.90
N SER A 357 16.48 1.33 -18.12
CA SER A 357 17.13 0.81 -16.92
C SER A 357 16.12 0.31 -15.87
N ASN A 358 15.07 1.06 -15.61
CA ASN A 358 14.01 0.67 -14.67
C ASN A 358 13.26 -0.60 -15.13
N ASP A 359 12.98 -0.72 -16.42
CA ASP A 359 12.31 -1.89 -16.99
C ASP A 359 13.16 -3.14 -16.86
N LEU A 360 14.47 -3.01 -17.06
CA LEU A 360 15.43 -4.11 -16.87
C LEU A 360 15.51 -4.54 -15.41
N GLU A 361 15.54 -3.60 -14.47
CA GLU A 361 15.51 -3.90 -13.03
C GLU A 361 14.23 -4.64 -12.65
N ARG A 362 13.08 -4.17 -13.10
CA ARG A 362 11.78 -4.81 -12.85
C ARG A 362 11.69 -6.18 -13.50
N ALA A 363 12.12 -6.33 -14.74
CA ALA A 363 12.16 -7.62 -15.43
C ALA A 363 13.05 -8.63 -14.69
N THR A 364 14.25 -8.21 -14.28
CA THR A 364 15.19 -9.06 -13.52
C THR A 364 14.62 -9.43 -12.16
N SER A 365 14.01 -8.50 -11.44
CA SER A 365 13.34 -8.75 -10.16
C SER A 365 12.19 -9.74 -10.30
N THR A 366 11.37 -9.59 -11.35
CA THR A 366 10.27 -10.52 -11.65
C THR A 366 10.81 -11.92 -11.95
N ALA A 367 11.81 -12.05 -12.81
CA ALA A 367 12.46 -13.34 -13.12
C ALA A 367 13.07 -13.98 -11.86
N ARG A 368 13.74 -13.20 -11.02
CA ARG A 368 14.29 -13.68 -9.74
C ARG A 368 13.20 -14.20 -8.82
N ASN A 369 12.10 -13.48 -8.67
CA ASN A 369 10.98 -13.93 -7.85
C ASN A 369 10.33 -15.21 -8.39
N MET A 370 10.18 -15.34 -9.71
CA MET A 370 9.70 -16.58 -10.34
C MET A 370 10.55 -17.78 -9.95
N VAL A 371 11.87 -17.63 -9.98
CA VAL A 371 12.84 -18.71 -9.70
C VAL A 371 12.96 -18.97 -8.21
N THR A 372 13.16 -17.93 -7.39
CA THR A 372 13.56 -18.10 -5.98
C THR A 372 12.40 -18.11 -5.01
N ARG A 373 11.31 -17.40 -5.30
CA ARG A 373 10.20 -17.21 -4.38
C ARG A 373 8.98 -18.10 -4.70
N TYR A 374 8.68 -18.26 -5.98
CA TYR A 374 7.46 -18.96 -6.41
C TYR A 374 7.72 -20.37 -6.91
N GLY A 375 8.99 -20.80 -7.02
CA GLY A 375 9.35 -22.15 -7.47
C GLY A 375 8.86 -22.44 -8.91
N PHE A 376 8.93 -21.44 -9.80
CA PHE A 376 8.48 -21.57 -11.17
C PHE A 376 9.55 -22.08 -12.14
N SER A 377 10.75 -22.39 -11.66
CA SER A 377 11.81 -23.04 -12.47
C SER A 377 11.57 -24.54 -12.52
N ASP A 378 11.61 -25.10 -13.72
CA ASP A 378 11.48 -26.55 -13.91
C ASP A 378 12.78 -27.28 -13.48
N ASN A 379 13.96 -26.62 -13.59
CA ASN A 379 15.25 -27.19 -13.21
C ASN A 379 15.48 -27.17 -11.70
N LEU A 380 15.12 -26.09 -11.03
CA LEU A 380 15.31 -25.91 -9.59
C LEU A 380 14.11 -26.46 -8.78
N GLY A 381 12.99 -26.78 -9.44
CA GLY A 381 11.79 -27.33 -8.82
C GLY A 381 11.00 -26.33 -7.95
N PRO A 382 9.94 -26.82 -7.28
CA PRO A 382 9.08 -25.99 -6.44
C PRO A 382 9.69 -25.75 -5.05
N VAL A 383 10.87 -25.15 -5.04
CA VAL A 383 11.65 -24.85 -3.83
C VAL A 383 11.81 -23.34 -3.68
N VAL A 384 11.70 -22.85 -2.45
CA VAL A 384 11.98 -21.45 -2.12
C VAL A 384 13.45 -21.29 -1.77
N TYR A 385 14.16 -20.49 -2.56
CA TYR A 385 15.57 -20.15 -2.35
C TYR A 385 15.66 -18.72 -1.84
N GLY A 386 16.19 -18.56 -0.65
CA GLY A 386 16.36 -17.25 0.00
C GLY A 386 15.55 -17.15 1.28
N GLN A 387 16.04 -16.35 2.20
CA GLN A 387 15.26 -15.94 3.35
C GLN A 387 14.18 -14.99 2.84
N GLY A 388 12.91 -15.26 3.20
CA GLY A 388 11.84 -14.29 2.98
C GLY A 388 12.25 -12.95 3.62
N ASP A 389 11.74 -11.84 3.09
CA ASP A 389 11.97 -10.46 3.58
C ASP A 389 11.63 -10.24 5.08
N HIS A 390 11.53 -11.30 5.87
CA HIS A 390 11.10 -11.29 7.26
C HIS A 390 12.22 -11.03 8.28
N GLU A 391 13.49 -10.94 7.87
CA GLU A 391 14.57 -10.61 8.80
C GLU A 391 15.52 -9.55 8.25
N VAL A 392 15.06 -8.32 8.15
CA VAL A 392 16.00 -7.19 8.29
C VAL A 392 16.24 -7.01 9.78
N PHE A 393 17.08 -7.86 10.35
CA PHE A 393 17.71 -7.62 11.63
C PHE A 393 18.68 -6.44 11.47
N LEU A 394 18.22 -5.23 11.79
CA LEU A 394 19.09 -4.09 12.03
C LEU A 394 19.96 -4.41 13.26
N GLY A 395 21.15 -4.97 13.02
CA GLY A 395 22.13 -5.27 14.08
C GLY A 395 23.15 -6.33 13.73
N ARG A 396 23.04 -7.02 12.60
CA ARG A 396 24.12 -7.86 12.04
C ARG A 396 24.30 -7.53 10.57
N ASP A 397 24.97 -6.43 10.31
CA ASP A 397 25.85 -6.32 9.16
C ASP A 397 26.98 -7.33 9.36
N TYR A 398 26.82 -8.54 8.94
CA TYR A 398 27.88 -9.44 8.53
C TYR A 398 27.24 -10.69 7.93
N THR A 399 27.42 -10.79 6.62
CA THR A 399 27.13 -11.95 5.78
C THR A 399 25.63 -12.21 5.54
N ASN A 400 25.06 -11.54 4.54
CA ASN A 400 24.01 -12.12 3.70
C ASN A 400 24.61 -13.36 3.02
N THR A 401 24.86 -14.40 3.80
CA THR A 401 25.23 -15.69 3.23
C THR A 401 23.95 -16.29 2.69
N PRO A 402 23.85 -16.51 1.38
CA PRO A 402 22.69 -17.20 0.81
C PRO A 402 22.46 -18.50 1.57
N SER A 403 21.23 -18.86 1.82
CA SER A 403 20.87 -20.12 2.48
C SER A 403 21.04 -21.34 1.57
N TYR A 404 21.72 -21.18 0.43
CA TYR A 404 21.96 -22.20 -0.58
C TYR A 404 23.41 -22.18 -1.06
N SER A 405 23.85 -23.29 -1.65
CA SER A 405 25.24 -23.49 -2.12
C SER A 405 25.58 -22.61 -3.34
N ASP A 406 26.86 -22.40 -3.59
CA ASP A 406 27.36 -21.67 -4.76
C ASP A 406 26.88 -22.30 -6.09
N ASN A 407 26.74 -23.63 -6.14
CA ASN A 407 26.20 -24.31 -7.31
C ASN A 407 24.74 -23.91 -7.57
N VAL A 408 23.92 -23.88 -6.53
CA VAL A 408 22.51 -23.43 -6.65
C VAL A 408 22.45 -21.96 -7.00
N ALA A 409 23.33 -21.11 -6.46
CA ALA A 409 23.44 -19.70 -6.85
C ALA A 409 23.71 -19.55 -8.36
N ALA A 410 24.65 -20.31 -8.90
CA ALA A 410 24.95 -20.30 -10.32
C ALA A 410 23.78 -20.80 -11.18
N GLU A 411 23.03 -21.81 -10.72
CA GLU A 411 21.82 -22.28 -11.39
C GLU A 411 20.71 -21.23 -11.38
N ILE A 412 20.50 -20.53 -10.26
CA ILE A 412 19.55 -19.41 -10.14
C ILE A 412 19.89 -18.31 -11.14
N ASP A 413 21.16 -17.89 -11.21
CA ASP A 413 21.60 -16.85 -12.14
C ASP A 413 21.43 -17.28 -13.61
N ASN A 414 21.65 -18.55 -13.92
CA ASN A 414 21.44 -19.11 -15.25
C ASN A 414 19.96 -19.15 -15.61
N GLU A 415 19.08 -19.58 -14.70
CA GLU A 415 17.61 -19.59 -14.91
C GLU A 415 17.08 -18.17 -15.14
N ILE A 416 17.52 -17.19 -14.35
CA ILE A 416 17.12 -15.78 -14.52
C ILE A 416 17.53 -15.28 -15.91
N ARG A 417 18.80 -15.56 -16.31
CA ARG A 417 19.30 -15.16 -17.62
C ARG A 417 18.50 -15.81 -18.75
N THR A 418 18.21 -17.08 -18.65
CA THR A 418 17.43 -17.83 -19.64
C THR A 418 16.02 -17.26 -19.79
N LEU A 419 15.35 -16.91 -18.67
CA LEU A 419 14.03 -16.27 -18.71
C LEU A 419 14.08 -14.92 -19.41
N ILE A 420 15.07 -14.08 -19.10
CA ILE A 420 15.24 -12.76 -19.72
C ILE A 420 15.53 -12.89 -21.23
N GLU A 421 16.45 -13.78 -21.61
CA GLU A 421 16.80 -13.98 -23.02
C GLU A 421 15.63 -14.53 -23.85
N SER A 422 14.88 -15.49 -23.28
CA SER A 422 13.69 -16.03 -23.93
C SER A 422 12.60 -14.95 -24.10
N ALA A 423 12.36 -14.17 -23.06
CA ALA A 423 11.39 -13.07 -23.11
C ALA A 423 11.82 -11.96 -24.09
N PHE A 424 13.12 -11.67 -24.18
CA PHE A 424 13.66 -10.74 -25.15
C PHE A 424 13.41 -11.23 -26.59
N THR A 425 13.64 -12.50 -26.86
CA THR A 425 13.40 -13.15 -28.16
C THR A 425 11.90 -13.10 -28.52
N ASP A 426 11.02 -13.37 -27.56
CA ASP A 426 9.57 -13.29 -27.78
C ASP A 426 9.11 -11.85 -28.05
N ALA A 427 9.67 -10.87 -27.36
CA ALA A 427 9.42 -9.46 -27.65
C ALA A 427 9.91 -9.06 -29.05
N GLU A 428 11.11 -9.50 -29.47
CA GLU A 428 11.61 -9.28 -30.84
C GLU A 428 10.66 -9.88 -31.88
N LYS A 429 10.16 -11.08 -31.65
CA LYS A 429 9.21 -11.74 -32.55
C LYS A 429 7.91 -10.94 -32.69
N ILE A 430 7.30 -10.55 -31.53
CA ILE A 430 6.06 -9.74 -31.53
C ILE A 430 6.27 -8.44 -32.31
N LEU A 431 7.35 -7.73 -32.06
CA LEU A 431 7.61 -6.44 -32.70
C LEU A 431 7.90 -6.58 -34.16
N ASN A 432 8.68 -7.57 -34.60
CA ASN A 432 8.96 -7.83 -36.03
C ASN A 432 7.69 -8.21 -36.79
N GLU A 433 6.81 -9.04 -36.22
CA GLU A 433 5.56 -9.45 -36.86
C GLU A 433 4.56 -8.28 -37.00
N HIS A 434 4.67 -7.26 -36.12
CA HIS A 434 3.70 -6.16 -36.03
C HIS A 434 4.31 -4.77 -36.24
N MET A 435 5.47 -4.69 -36.88
CA MET A 435 6.16 -3.41 -37.14
C MET A 435 5.30 -2.41 -37.90
N ALA A 436 4.47 -2.90 -38.84
CA ALA A 436 3.57 -2.04 -39.63
C ALA A 436 2.54 -1.32 -38.72
N VAL A 437 2.07 -1.95 -37.66
CA VAL A 437 1.15 -1.34 -36.69
C VAL A 437 1.85 -0.20 -35.92
N SER A 438 3.08 -0.44 -35.48
CA SER A 438 3.89 0.57 -34.81
C SER A 438 4.10 1.79 -35.70
N TYR A 439 4.55 1.56 -36.94
CA TYR A 439 4.77 2.64 -37.93
C TYR A 439 3.51 3.45 -38.19
N THR A 440 2.38 2.79 -38.42
CA THR A 440 1.11 3.47 -38.74
C THR A 440 0.64 4.36 -37.58
N HIS A 441 0.75 3.91 -36.34
CA HIS A 441 0.25 4.65 -35.19
C HIS A 441 1.19 5.75 -34.70
N LEU A 442 2.50 5.59 -34.85
CA LEU A 442 3.49 6.57 -34.41
C LEU A 442 3.79 7.65 -35.43
N THR A 443 3.44 7.44 -36.72
CA THR A 443 3.65 8.43 -37.77
C THR A 443 2.41 9.25 -38.13
N LEU A 444 1.24 8.93 -37.58
CA LEU A 444 0.04 9.76 -37.74
C LEU A 444 0.18 11.09 -36.99
N PRO A 445 -0.28 12.22 -37.58
CA PRO A 445 -0.18 13.56 -36.99
C PRO A 445 -1.10 13.76 -35.73
N THR A 446 -1.59 12.70 -35.15
CA THR A 446 -2.34 12.69 -33.88
C THR A 446 -1.45 12.89 -32.69
N ILE A 447 -0.15 13.04 -32.89
CA ILE A 447 0.82 13.42 -31.86
C ILE A 447 0.98 14.95 -31.92
N ALA A 448 -0.10 15.65 -31.62
CA ALA A 448 -0.09 17.09 -31.43
C ALA A 448 -0.22 17.39 -29.93
#